data_925ae2d66be83e193ec685f0cf78f921
#
_entry.id   925ae2d66be83e193ec685f0cf78f921
#
_cell.length_a   1.000
_cell.length_b   1.000
_cell.length_c   1.000
_cell.angle_alpha   90.00
_cell.angle_beta   90.00
_cell.angle_gamma   90.00
#
_symmetry.space_group_name_H-M   'P 1'
#
loop_
_entity.id
_entity.type
_entity.pdbx_description
1 polymer ?
#
loop_
_entity_poly.entity_id
_entity_poly.type
_entity_poly.pdbx_seq_one_letter_code
_entity_poly.pdbx_strand_id
1 'polypeptide(L)'
;RLPVRVEECVGHWLRLPNAERSRLGAEGSAGSLGVGFVVGKSVWDRQHKFRIRLGPVSLVQYEDFLPCGRTLPRLVALVRQCLSLELEWDVRLVLAQAEVPRLRLAGYGRLGWNSWIGNYMREQDAADLTLEPEQWTDGVKTWEPQDSRRRYG
;
A
#
# COMPACT_ATOMS: atom_id res chain seq x y z
N ARG A 1 19.29 12.51 7.91
CA ARG A 1 18.31 11.78 8.76
C ARG A 1 17.06 11.55 7.90
N LEU A 2 16.59 10.31 7.79
CA LEU A 2 15.39 9.97 7.03
C LEU A 2 14.15 10.36 7.86
N PRO A 3 13.23 11.21 7.36
CA PRO A 3 11.97 11.49 8.05
C PRO A 3 11.05 10.27 7.93
N VAL A 4 10.65 9.74 9.08
CA VAL A 4 9.75 8.57 9.17
C VAL A 4 8.59 8.92 10.08
N ARG A 5 7.37 8.60 9.65
CA ARG A 5 6.15 8.72 10.45
C ARG A 5 5.33 7.44 10.33
N VAL A 6 4.79 6.98 11.45
CA VAL A 6 3.84 5.86 11.47
C VAL A 6 2.43 6.44 11.55
N GLU A 7 1.57 6.00 10.64
CA GLU A 7 0.14 6.29 10.61
C GLU A 7 -0.61 5.02 11.05
N GLU A 8 -1.25 5.08 12.19
CA GLU A 8 -2.01 3.97 12.76
C GLU A 8 -3.44 3.91 12.20
N CYS A 9 -4.08 2.77 12.33
CA CYS A 9 -5.49 2.58 11.99
C CYS A 9 -5.84 2.98 10.54
N VAL A 10 -5.00 2.59 9.60
CA VAL A 10 -5.21 2.87 8.17
C VAL A 10 -6.33 1.98 7.64
N GLY A 11 -7.36 2.61 7.11
CA GLY A 11 -8.50 1.87 6.54
C GLY A 11 -8.13 1.09 5.29
N HIS A 12 -8.61 -0.15 5.22
CA HIS A 12 -8.42 -1.04 4.08
C HIS A 12 -9.58 -2.03 3.94
N TRP A 13 -9.68 -2.66 2.78
CA TRP A 13 -10.67 -3.70 2.53
C TRP A 13 -10.09 -5.07 2.86
N LEU A 14 -10.52 -5.65 3.98
CA LEU A 14 -10.17 -7.02 4.38
C LEU A 14 -11.03 -8.01 3.58
N ARG A 15 -10.40 -8.95 2.89
CA ARG A 15 -11.11 -10.02 2.19
C ARG A 15 -11.55 -11.10 3.17
N LEU A 16 -12.85 -11.39 3.17
CA LEU A 16 -13.39 -12.49 3.96
C LEU A 16 -13.06 -13.84 3.31
N PRO A 17 -12.53 -14.80 4.07
CA PRO A 17 -12.42 -16.19 3.66
C PRO A 17 -13.78 -16.74 3.20
N ASN A 18 -13.79 -17.68 2.25
CA ASN A 18 -15.03 -18.24 1.72
C ASN A 18 -15.93 -18.88 2.81
N ALA A 19 -15.32 -19.39 3.88
CA ALA A 19 -16.01 -19.99 5.01
C ALA A 19 -16.77 -18.97 5.87
N GLU A 20 -16.28 -17.71 5.92
CA GLU A 20 -16.85 -16.65 6.76
C GLU A 20 -17.85 -15.76 6.00
N ARG A 21 -18.03 -16.00 4.72
CA ARG A 21 -19.00 -15.26 3.92
C ARG A 21 -20.40 -15.72 4.23
N SER A 22 -21.29 -14.77 4.49
CA SER A 22 -22.70 -15.05 4.68
C SER A 22 -23.33 -15.61 3.41
N ARG A 23 -24.10 -16.69 3.56
CA ARG A 23 -24.85 -17.35 2.48
C ARG A 23 -26.33 -17.39 2.84
N LEU A 24 -27.18 -17.03 1.92
CA LEU A 24 -28.61 -17.19 2.08
C LEU A 24 -28.98 -18.67 2.26
N GLY A 25 -29.76 -18.98 3.29
CA GLY A 25 -30.17 -20.34 3.58
C GLY A 25 -29.14 -21.21 4.30
N ALA A 26 -28.00 -20.65 4.74
CA ALA A 26 -27.08 -21.38 5.61
C ALA A 26 -27.63 -21.47 7.03
N GLU A 27 -27.57 -22.65 7.62
CA GLU A 27 -27.90 -22.84 9.03
C GLU A 27 -26.80 -22.24 9.91
N GLY A 28 -27.20 -21.47 10.92
CA GLY A 28 -26.28 -20.83 11.87
C GLY A 28 -26.29 -19.29 11.83
N SER A 29 -25.47 -18.68 12.68
CA SER A 29 -25.40 -17.22 12.85
C SER A 29 -24.99 -16.45 11.61
N ALA A 30 -24.24 -17.06 10.71
CA ALA A 30 -23.77 -16.43 9.46
C ALA A 30 -24.89 -16.20 8.41
N GLY A 31 -26.07 -16.80 8.61
CA GLY A 31 -27.23 -16.64 7.72
C GLY A 31 -28.35 -15.74 8.28
N SER A 32 -28.23 -15.32 9.53
CA SER A 32 -29.29 -14.55 10.22
C SER A 32 -29.11 -13.05 10.04
N LEU A 33 -30.08 -12.42 9.39
CA LEU A 33 -30.10 -10.97 9.21
C LEU A 33 -30.17 -10.25 10.57
N GLY A 34 -29.29 -9.29 10.79
CA GLY A 34 -29.21 -8.52 12.02
C GLY A 34 -28.34 -9.08 13.13
N VAL A 35 -27.80 -10.30 13.00
CA VAL A 35 -26.96 -10.94 14.05
C VAL A 35 -25.50 -11.12 13.61
N GLY A 36 -25.23 -11.34 12.33
CA GLY A 36 -23.87 -11.59 11.85
C GLY A 36 -23.79 -11.60 10.32
N PHE A 37 -24.83 -11.11 9.66
CA PHE A 37 -24.88 -11.13 8.21
C PHE A 37 -23.99 -10.02 7.62
N VAL A 38 -22.97 -10.44 6.86
CA VAL A 38 -22.07 -9.53 6.14
C VAL A 38 -22.33 -9.66 4.64
N VAL A 39 -22.75 -8.56 4.01
CA VAL A 39 -22.98 -8.51 2.57
C VAL A 39 -21.67 -8.29 1.84
N GLY A 40 -21.32 -9.23 0.96
CA GLY A 40 -20.17 -9.08 0.08
C GLY A 40 -18.97 -9.98 0.40
N LYS A 41 -17.87 -9.69 -0.26
CA LYS A 41 -16.62 -10.48 -0.18
C LYS A 41 -15.56 -9.83 0.70
N SER A 42 -15.80 -8.59 1.14
CA SER A 42 -14.82 -7.80 1.87
C SER A 42 -15.50 -6.91 2.90
N VAL A 43 -14.81 -6.64 3.99
CA VAL A 43 -15.24 -5.75 5.08
C VAL A 43 -14.25 -4.60 5.17
N TRP A 44 -14.77 -3.40 5.46
CA TRP A 44 -13.90 -2.26 5.73
C TRP A 44 -13.33 -2.37 7.14
N ASP A 45 -12.01 -2.50 7.22
CA ASP A 45 -11.28 -2.61 8.47
C ASP A 45 -10.34 -1.42 8.69
N ARG A 46 -10.15 -1.03 9.94
CA ARG A 46 -9.22 0.02 10.35
C ARG A 46 -8.33 -0.38 11.54
N GLN A 47 -8.48 -1.58 12.05
CA GLN A 47 -7.81 -1.99 13.28
C GLN A 47 -6.50 -2.74 13.01
N HIS A 48 -6.40 -3.42 11.87
CA HIS A 48 -5.32 -4.36 11.61
C HIS A 48 -4.27 -3.84 10.63
N LYS A 49 -4.33 -2.55 10.22
CA LYS A 49 -3.36 -1.98 9.29
C LYS A 49 -2.76 -0.67 9.77
N PHE A 50 -1.44 -0.55 9.63
CA PHE A 50 -0.73 0.72 9.80
C PHE A 50 0.08 1.04 8.54
N ARG A 51 0.53 2.28 8.43
CA ARG A 51 1.32 2.78 7.32
C ARG A 51 2.60 3.42 7.81
N ILE A 52 3.70 3.09 7.19
CA ILE A 52 4.97 3.78 7.37
C ILE A 52 5.10 4.83 6.26
N ARG A 53 5.05 6.10 6.63
CA ARG A 53 5.31 7.21 5.73
C ARG A 53 6.78 7.57 5.78
N LEU A 54 7.47 7.44 4.63
CA LEU A 54 8.89 7.76 4.47
C LEU A 54 9.03 9.01 3.60
N GLY A 55 9.61 10.05 4.15
CA GLY A 55 9.88 11.28 3.42
C GLY A 55 9.30 12.55 4.06
N PRO A 56 9.58 13.70 3.40
CA PRO A 56 10.12 13.84 2.05
C PRO A 56 11.57 13.38 1.93
N VAL A 57 11.89 12.66 0.85
CA VAL A 57 13.22 12.14 0.54
C VAL A 57 13.69 12.63 -0.82
N SER A 58 15.01 12.52 -1.08
CA SER A 58 15.57 12.79 -2.41
C SER A 58 15.21 11.69 -3.40
N LEU A 59 15.32 11.98 -4.71
CA LEU A 59 15.03 11.01 -5.77
C LEU A 59 15.86 9.73 -5.64
N VAL A 60 17.15 9.86 -5.32
CA VAL A 60 18.05 8.72 -5.12
C VAL A 60 17.59 7.84 -3.96
N GLN A 61 17.22 8.44 -2.82
CA GLN A 61 16.71 7.72 -1.67
C GLN A 61 15.36 7.07 -1.98
N TYR A 62 14.50 7.78 -2.72
CA TYR A 62 13.20 7.27 -3.16
C TYR A 62 13.36 5.99 -4.00
N GLU A 63 14.30 5.99 -4.96
CA GLU A 63 14.58 4.84 -5.83
C GLU A 63 15.17 3.65 -5.06
N ASP A 64 15.96 3.89 -4.02
CA ASP A 64 16.48 2.85 -3.14
C ASP A 64 15.37 2.12 -2.34
N PHE A 65 14.25 2.77 -2.09
CA PHE A 65 13.07 2.18 -1.45
C PHE A 65 12.08 1.55 -2.43
N LEU A 66 12.30 1.62 -3.73
CA LEU A 66 11.48 0.89 -4.70
C LEU A 66 11.73 -0.63 -4.60
N PRO A 67 10.83 -1.47 -5.11
CA PRO A 67 10.96 -2.93 -5.05
C PRO A 67 12.25 -3.48 -5.65
N CYS A 68 12.86 -2.77 -6.59
CA CYS A 68 14.16 -3.11 -7.17
C CYS A 68 15.35 -2.49 -6.40
N GLY A 69 15.09 -1.70 -5.38
CA GLY A 69 16.11 -1.06 -4.55
C GLY A 69 16.65 -1.99 -3.46
N ARG A 70 17.72 -1.57 -2.81
CA ARG A 70 18.40 -2.35 -1.78
C ARG A 70 17.83 -2.15 -0.38
N THR A 71 17.09 -1.07 -0.17
CA THR A 71 16.67 -0.63 1.18
C THR A 71 15.33 -1.23 1.57
N LEU A 72 14.42 -1.46 0.62
CA LEU A 72 13.11 -2.04 0.90
C LEU A 72 13.18 -3.43 1.61
N PRO A 73 14.01 -4.39 1.16
CA PRO A 73 14.11 -5.69 1.86
C PRO A 73 14.63 -5.55 3.29
N ARG A 74 15.53 -4.59 3.54
CA ARG A 74 16.05 -4.32 4.88
C ARG A 74 14.96 -3.74 5.80
N LEU A 75 14.14 -2.84 5.25
CA LEU A 75 13.00 -2.29 5.98
C LEU A 75 12.01 -3.40 6.34
N VAL A 76 11.69 -4.30 5.40
CA VAL A 76 10.81 -5.44 5.66
C VAL A 76 11.36 -6.33 6.78
N ALA A 77 12.64 -6.67 6.72
CA ALA A 77 13.29 -7.49 7.75
C ALA A 77 13.22 -6.82 9.14
N LEU A 78 13.45 -5.50 9.20
CA LEU A 78 13.37 -4.74 10.45
C LEU A 78 11.94 -4.72 11.01
N VAL A 79 10.96 -4.45 10.16
CA VAL A 79 9.55 -4.38 10.56
C VAL A 79 9.06 -5.75 11.04
N ARG A 80 9.39 -6.83 10.34
CA ARG A 80 9.05 -8.21 10.75
C ARG A 80 9.64 -8.62 12.11
N GLN A 81 10.77 -8.05 12.50
CA GLN A 81 11.34 -8.29 13.84
C GLN A 81 10.55 -7.61 14.95
N CYS A 82 9.85 -6.52 14.64
CA CYS A 82 9.12 -5.70 15.62
C CYS A 82 7.64 -6.03 15.70
N LEU A 83 7.08 -6.70 14.68
CA LEU A 83 5.64 -6.91 14.55
C LEU A 83 5.24 -8.37 14.76
N SER A 84 4.08 -8.55 15.38
CA SER A 84 3.33 -9.81 15.32
C SER A 84 2.73 -10.00 13.90
N LEU A 85 2.49 -11.25 13.53
CA LEU A 85 1.97 -11.66 12.22
C LEU A 85 0.53 -11.18 11.93
N GLU A 86 -0.13 -10.58 12.90
CA GLU A 86 -1.55 -10.19 12.82
C GLU A 86 -1.78 -8.81 12.19
N LEU A 87 -0.73 -7.99 12.06
CA LEU A 87 -0.84 -6.64 11.54
C LEU A 87 -0.39 -6.57 10.08
N GLU A 88 -1.26 -6.04 9.25
CA GLU A 88 -0.91 -5.64 7.89
C GLU A 88 -0.23 -4.26 7.90
N TRP A 89 0.61 -4.01 6.93
CA TRP A 89 1.26 -2.72 6.79
C TRP A 89 1.60 -2.38 5.34
N ASP A 90 1.67 -1.10 5.08
CA ASP A 90 2.14 -0.58 3.80
C ASP A 90 3.15 0.56 4.01
N VAL A 91 3.88 0.89 2.97
CA VAL A 91 4.84 1.99 2.94
C VAL A 91 4.38 3.02 1.94
N ARG A 92 4.22 4.26 2.39
CA ARG A 92 4.01 5.42 1.52
C ARG A 92 5.31 6.18 1.36
N LEU A 93 5.83 6.19 0.14
CA LEU A 93 7.00 6.97 -0.20
C LEU A 93 6.61 8.41 -0.56
N VAL A 94 7.32 9.38 0.00
CA VAL A 94 7.09 10.80 -0.25
C VAL A 94 8.36 11.38 -0.86
N LEU A 95 8.28 11.78 -2.12
CA LEU A 95 9.38 12.44 -2.83
C LEU A 95 9.27 13.95 -2.64
N ALA A 96 10.41 14.59 -2.33
CA ALA A 96 10.46 16.04 -2.24
C ALA A 96 10.03 16.70 -3.55
N GLN A 97 9.15 17.69 -3.48
CA GLN A 97 8.57 18.39 -4.63
C GLN A 97 9.64 18.85 -5.63
N ALA A 98 10.73 19.41 -5.13
CA ALA A 98 11.82 19.96 -5.95
C ALA A 98 12.57 18.88 -6.76
N GLU A 99 12.46 17.61 -6.35
CA GLU A 99 13.17 16.48 -6.97
C GLU A 99 12.28 15.60 -7.84
N VAL A 100 11.02 15.98 -8.03
CA VAL A 100 10.12 15.24 -8.92
C VAL A 100 10.60 15.33 -10.37
N PRO A 101 11.02 14.20 -10.98
CA PRO A 101 11.57 14.22 -12.33
C PRO A 101 10.49 14.48 -13.37
N ARG A 102 10.84 15.24 -14.41
CA ARG A 102 9.97 15.36 -15.59
C ARG A 102 10.09 14.10 -16.44
N LEU A 103 8.96 13.49 -16.73
CA LEU A 103 8.92 12.35 -17.63
C LEU A 103 9.37 12.76 -19.03
N ARG A 104 10.39 12.05 -19.57
CA ARG A 104 10.83 12.16 -20.96
C ARG A 104 10.59 10.83 -21.65
N LEU A 105 10.05 10.87 -22.88
CA LEU A 105 9.96 9.69 -23.74
C LEU A 105 11.38 9.16 -23.99
N ALA A 106 11.58 7.87 -23.85
CA ALA A 106 12.89 7.19 -23.86
C ALA A 106 13.82 7.59 -22.68
N GLY A 107 13.29 8.22 -21.65
CA GLY A 107 14.00 8.60 -20.45
C GLY A 107 13.98 7.53 -19.36
N TYR A 108 14.73 7.81 -18.30
CA TYR A 108 14.79 6.96 -17.12
C TYR A 108 13.54 7.18 -16.25
N GLY A 109 12.64 6.21 -16.26
CA GLY A 109 11.43 6.25 -15.43
C GLY A 109 10.62 4.99 -15.54
N ARG A 110 10.08 4.53 -14.43
CA ARG A 110 9.18 3.36 -14.34
C ARG A 110 7.77 3.86 -14.11
N LEU A 111 6.88 3.51 -15.06
CA LEU A 111 5.47 3.90 -14.98
C LEU A 111 4.84 3.37 -13.69
N GLY A 112 4.16 4.26 -12.96
CA GLY A 112 3.49 3.94 -11.70
C GLY A 112 4.40 3.93 -10.47
N TRP A 113 5.71 4.14 -10.60
CA TRP A 113 6.66 4.16 -9.49
C TRP A 113 7.36 5.51 -9.32
N ASN A 114 8.14 5.94 -10.32
CA ASN A 114 8.93 7.17 -10.29
C ASN A 114 8.72 8.04 -11.54
N SER A 115 7.52 7.99 -12.11
CA SER A 115 7.19 8.75 -13.31
C SER A 115 5.93 9.60 -13.11
N TRP A 116 6.06 10.90 -13.36
CA TRP A 116 4.96 11.87 -13.30
C TRP A 116 4.78 12.50 -14.68
N ILE A 117 3.55 12.41 -15.22
CA ILE A 117 3.23 12.96 -16.54
C ILE A 117 3.10 14.48 -16.43
N GLY A 118 3.80 15.20 -17.29
CA GLY A 118 3.79 16.66 -17.32
C GLY A 118 4.70 17.31 -16.29
N ASN A 119 4.40 18.56 -15.93
CA ASN A 119 5.07 19.28 -14.88
C ASN A 119 4.36 19.02 -13.54
N TYR A 120 5.10 18.65 -12.52
CA TYR A 120 4.55 18.56 -11.17
C TYR A 120 4.32 19.97 -10.62
N MET A 121 3.07 20.43 -10.67
CA MET A 121 2.68 21.79 -10.28
C MET A 121 2.07 21.87 -8.87
N ARG A 122 2.02 20.78 -8.13
CA ARG A 122 1.48 20.79 -6.77
C ARG A 122 2.50 21.42 -5.82
N GLU A 123 2.03 22.23 -4.89
CA GLU A 123 2.85 22.84 -3.84
C GLU A 123 3.28 21.86 -2.74
N GLN A 124 2.81 20.62 -2.81
CA GLN A 124 3.06 19.58 -1.82
C GLN A 124 4.02 18.54 -2.38
N ASP A 125 4.74 17.86 -1.49
CA ASP A 125 5.59 16.73 -1.82
C ASP A 125 4.79 15.59 -2.47
N ALA A 126 5.42 14.85 -3.38
CA ALA A 126 4.76 13.77 -4.11
C ALA A 126 4.61 12.53 -3.21
N ALA A 127 3.39 12.26 -2.75
CA ALA A 127 3.04 11.15 -1.86
C ALA A 127 2.09 10.15 -2.55
N ASP A 128 2.25 9.96 -3.85
CA ASP A 128 1.30 9.19 -4.67
C ASP A 128 1.55 7.66 -4.60
N LEU A 129 2.78 7.24 -4.27
CA LEU A 129 3.15 5.83 -4.24
C LEU A 129 2.96 5.21 -2.86
N THR A 130 2.14 4.15 -2.82
CA THR A 130 2.00 3.27 -1.67
C THR A 130 2.37 1.84 -2.10
N LEU A 131 3.28 1.22 -1.37
CA LEU A 131 3.77 -0.13 -1.63
C LEU A 131 3.30 -1.06 -0.51
N GLU A 132 2.98 -2.30 -0.85
CA GLU A 132 2.81 -3.41 0.09
C GLU A 132 4.10 -4.24 0.07
N PRO A 133 5.05 -3.98 0.98
CA PRO A 133 6.42 -4.45 0.84
C PRO A 133 6.56 -5.97 0.88
N GLU A 134 5.67 -6.64 1.59
CA GLU A 134 5.73 -8.10 1.72
C GLU A 134 5.51 -8.83 0.40
N GLN A 135 4.74 -8.24 -0.51
CA GLN A 135 4.53 -8.82 -1.84
C GLN A 135 5.80 -8.86 -2.70
N TRP A 136 6.83 -8.08 -2.32
CA TRP A 136 8.06 -7.92 -3.09
C TRP A 136 9.25 -8.66 -2.51
N THR A 137 9.12 -9.27 -1.33
CA THR A 137 10.22 -10.01 -0.68
C THR A 137 10.27 -11.49 -1.05
N ASP A 138 9.17 -12.06 -1.50
CA ASP A 138 9.07 -13.49 -1.82
C ASP A 138 9.39 -13.83 -3.29
N GLY A 139 10.25 -13.03 -3.94
CA GLY A 139 10.74 -13.25 -5.30
C GLY A 139 9.67 -12.93 -6.35
N VAL A 140 9.86 -11.78 -6.97
CA VAL A 140 9.25 -11.36 -8.24
C VAL A 140 7.78 -11.76 -8.43
N LYS A 141 6.88 -11.13 -7.70
CA LYS A 141 5.52 -11.00 -8.23
C LYS A 141 5.54 -9.87 -9.25
N THR A 142 5.18 -10.21 -10.48
CA THR A 142 4.84 -9.26 -11.54
C THR A 142 3.86 -8.25 -10.98
N TRP A 143 4.21 -6.96 -11.11
CA TRP A 143 3.36 -5.86 -10.71
C TRP A 143 1.97 -6.01 -11.34
N GLU A 144 0.95 -6.22 -10.53
CA GLU A 144 -0.44 -6.02 -10.92
C GLU A 144 -0.85 -4.64 -10.44
N PRO A 145 -1.28 -3.71 -11.32
CA PRO A 145 -1.77 -2.40 -10.92
C PRO A 145 -2.93 -2.60 -9.95
N GLN A 146 -2.82 -2.05 -8.76
CA GLN A 146 -3.97 -1.96 -7.87
C GLN A 146 -5.08 -1.22 -8.62
N ASP A 147 -6.19 -1.91 -8.84
CA ASP A 147 -7.35 -1.37 -9.55
C ASP A 147 -7.91 -0.18 -8.74
N SER A 148 -7.44 1.01 -9.11
CA SER A 148 -7.90 2.28 -8.53
C SER A 148 -9.38 2.58 -8.85
N ARG A 149 -10.05 1.73 -9.64
CA ARG A 149 -11.45 1.89 -10.06
C ARG A 149 -12.47 1.48 -9.00
N ARG A 150 -12.06 0.95 -7.85
CA ARG A 150 -12.99 0.55 -6.79
C ARG A 150 -13.25 1.61 -5.71
N ARG A 151 -12.89 2.87 -5.95
CA ARG A 151 -13.15 3.92 -4.96
C ARG A 151 -14.53 4.58 -5.06
N TYR A 152 -15.32 4.29 -6.09
CA TYR A 152 -16.65 4.87 -6.28
C TYR A 152 -17.57 3.80 -6.90
N GLY A 153 -18.28 3.09 -6.07
CA GLY A 153 -19.39 2.22 -6.38
C GLY A 153 -20.11 1.86 -5.12
#